data_a4e47f0df2b9ed98b8b4d91c691e1713
#
_entry.id   a4e47f0df2b9ed98b8b4d91c691e1713
#
_cell.length_a   1.000
_cell.length_b   1.000
_cell.length_c   1.000
_cell.angle_alpha   90.00
_cell.angle_beta   90.00
_cell.angle_gamma   90.00
#
_symmetry.space_group_name_H-M   'P 1'
#
loop_
_entity.id
_entity.type
_entity.pdbx_description
1 polymer ?
#
loop_
_entity_poly.entity_id
_entity_poly.type
_entity_poly.pdbx_seq_one_letter_code
_entity_poly.pdbx_strand_id
1 'polypeptide(L)'
;MSGKIVGLLANDSKPAALEAAVGLAKVLTQRGVAVRMPPDYTDDEIAKSDFVVVFGGDGTVLSAARLVAAYGTPLLAIHLGRFGFVTEAAPENLDAAVTAALQGHCEVHERMLLAGALYRGDDPLPETHLLAMNDVVVASGAVRMVHVHTRVGEHAIATYAADGVIVSSPTGSTGYSLSAGGPLVHPDVRTLMITPIAPHTLSARTLLVPDTETIYLTIEAQTRDAVAVTADGQTGLSLSPGDTVAVSRAPYNVRLLVAGGPNFYQKIRSRWHYAERLSG
;
A
#
# COMPACT_ATOMS: atom_id res chain seq x y z
N MET A 1 -9.76 -26.45 -16.06
CA MET A 1 -8.70 -25.44 -15.78
C MET A 1 -8.09 -24.86 -17.07
N SER A 2 -8.42 -25.42 -18.22
CA SER A 2 -7.93 -24.94 -19.53
C SER A 2 -8.44 -23.52 -19.83
N GLY A 3 -7.54 -22.62 -20.25
CA GLY A 3 -7.84 -21.26 -20.67
C GLY A 3 -7.56 -20.16 -19.62
N LYS A 4 -7.15 -20.49 -18.39
CA LYS A 4 -6.73 -19.50 -17.40
C LYS A 4 -5.29 -19.04 -17.62
N ILE A 5 -5.06 -17.76 -17.33
CA ILE A 5 -3.75 -17.11 -17.41
C ILE A 5 -3.37 -16.63 -16.01
N VAL A 6 -2.19 -17.01 -15.51
CA VAL A 6 -1.69 -16.61 -14.19
C VAL A 6 -0.45 -15.74 -14.35
N GLY A 7 -0.49 -14.54 -13.81
CA GLY A 7 0.67 -13.66 -13.71
C GLY A 7 1.54 -14.05 -12.51
N LEU A 8 2.85 -13.95 -12.64
CA LEU A 8 3.79 -14.18 -11.54
C LEU A 8 4.72 -12.96 -11.39
N LEU A 9 4.79 -12.43 -10.18
CA LEU A 9 5.70 -11.35 -9.80
C LEU A 9 6.52 -11.78 -8.59
N ALA A 10 7.81 -11.51 -8.62
CA ALA A 10 8.72 -11.84 -7.54
C ALA A 10 9.61 -10.64 -7.20
N ASN A 11 10.08 -10.57 -5.97
CA ASN A 11 11.08 -9.58 -5.58
C ASN A 11 12.45 -9.97 -6.15
N ASP A 12 12.94 -9.21 -7.12
CA ASP A 12 14.19 -9.44 -7.82
C ASP A 12 15.41 -9.45 -6.90
N SER A 13 15.35 -8.74 -5.78
CA SER A 13 16.44 -8.71 -4.79
C SER A 13 16.52 -9.97 -3.94
N LYS A 14 15.56 -10.91 -4.06
CA LYS A 14 15.45 -12.12 -3.24
C LYS A 14 15.49 -13.38 -4.11
N PRO A 15 16.62 -14.09 -4.18
CA PRO A 15 16.73 -15.32 -4.98
C PRO A 15 15.65 -16.35 -4.69
N ALA A 16 15.30 -16.56 -3.41
CA ALA A 16 14.25 -17.50 -3.03
C ALA A 16 12.87 -17.13 -3.61
N ALA A 17 12.58 -15.84 -3.84
CA ALA A 17 11.33 -15.40 -4.46
C ALA A 17 11.28 -15.77 -5.93
N LEU A 18 12.39 -15.55 -6.63
CA LEU A 18 12.53 -15.94 -8.04
C LEU A 18 12.47 -17.45 -8.22
N GLU A 19 13.15 -18.21 -7.37
CA GLU A 19 13.10 -19.69 -7.39
C GLU A 19 11.68 -20.21 -7.19
N ALA A 20 10.94 -19.66 -6.22
CA ALA A 20 9.55 -20.03 -5.95
C ALA A 20 8.64 -19.71 -7.15
N ALA A 21 8.80 -18.52 -7.77
CA ALA A 21 8.04 -18.13 -8.95
C ALA A 21 8.30 -19.04 -10.15
N VAL A 22 9.59 -19.32 -10.44
CA VAL A 22 9.99 -20.24 -11.52
C VAL A 22 9.50 -21.68 -11.25
N GLY A 23 9.57 -22.12 -10.00
CA GLY A 23 9.03 -23.43 -9.59
C GLY A 23 7.54 -23.52 -9.85
N LEU A 24 6.76 -22.51 -9.43
CA LEU A 24 5.32 -22.45 -9.69
C LEU A 24 5.01 -22.38 -11.19
N ALA A 25 5.76 -21.58 -11.97
CA ALA A 25 5.57 -21.50 -13.41
C ALA A 25 5.64 -22.86 -14.09
N LYS A 26 6.63 -23.69 -13.74
CA LYS A 26 6.79 -25.06 -14.26
C LYS A 26 5.57 -25.93 -13.92
N VAL A 27 5.13 -25.90 -12.66
CA VAL A 27 3.96 -26.69 -12.19
C VAL A 27 2.69 -26.27 -12.92
N LEU A 28 2.43 -24.97 -13.06
CA LEU A 28 1.25 -24.46 -13.75
C LEU A 28 1.25 -24.81 -15.23
N THR A 29 2.38 -24.69 -15.91
CA THR A 29 2.54 -25.05 -17.33
C THR A 29 2.28 -26.57 -17.54
N GLN A 30 2.78 -27.42 -16.64
CA GLN A 30 2.50 -28.87 -16.68
C GLN A 30 1.00 -29.19 -16.47
N ARG A 31 0.29 -28.34 -15.74
CA ARG A 31 -1.18 -28.43 -15.55
C ARG A 31 -1.99 -27.80 -16.70
N GLY A 32 -1.34 -27.31 -17.75
CA GLY A 32 -1.98 -26.68 -18.91
C GLY A 32 -2.51 -25.26 -18.63
N VAL A 33 -1.97 -24.57 -17.61
CA VAL A 33 -2.28 -23.18 -17.29
C VAL A 33 -1.25 -22.28 -17.96
N ALA A 34 -1.69 -21.22 -18.65
CA ALA A 34 -0.81 -20.23 -19.22
C ALA A 34 -0.20 -19.34 -18.12
N VAL A 35 1.10 -19.06 -18.21
CA VAL A 35 1.82 -18.27 -17.21
C VAL A 35 2.43 -17.04 -17.88
N ARG A 36 2.35 -15.89 -17.21
CA ARG A 36 3.00 -14.65 -17.61
C ARG A 36 3.94 -14.20 -16.49
N MET A 37 5.21 -14.03 -16.79
CA MET A 37 6.21 -13.53 -15.84
C MET A 37 7.36 -12.80 -16.56
N PRO A 38 8.05 -11.87 -15.90
CA PRO A 38 9.28 -11.28 -16.45
C PRO A 38 10.35 -12.37 -16.71
N PRO A 39 11.26 -12.17 -17.69
CA PRO A 39 11.33 -11.03 -18.60
C PRO A 39 10.46 -11.18 -19.86
N ASP A 40 9.79 -12.30 -20.06
CA ASP A 40 9.10 -12.64 -21.30
C ASP A 40 7.80 -11.83 -21.52
N TYR A 41 7.26 -11.26 -20.45
CA TYR A 41 6.04 -10.47 -20.48
C TYR A 41 6.22 -9.14 -19.77
N THR A 42 5.58 -8.11 -20.29
CA THR A 42 5.52 -6.78 -19.68
C THR A 42 4.62 -6.77 -18.44
N ASP A 43 4.82 -5.79 -17.57
CA ASP A 43 3.97 -5.59 -16.40
C ASP A 43 2.48 -5.46 -16.77
N ASP A 44 2.17 -4.78 -17.87
CA ASP A 44 0.81 -4.60 -18.38
C ASP A 44 0.19 -5.94 -18.83
N GLU A 45 0.95 -6.80 -19.48
CA GLU A 45 0.47 -8.14 -19.87
C GLU A 45 0.26 -9.03 -18.64
N ILE A 46 1.15 -8.93 -17.64
CA ILE A 46 1.03 -9.66 -16.37
C ILE A 46 -0.22 -9.17 -15.62
N ALA A 47 -0.44 -7.86 -15.58
CA ALA A 47 -1.61 -7.27 -14.93
C ALA A 47 -2.95 -7.70 -15.56
N LYS A 48 -2.97 -8.07 -16.83
CA LYS A 48 -4.16 -8.58 -17.56
C LYS A 48 -4.41 -10.08 -17.40
N SER A 49 -3.78 -10.74 -16.44
CA SER A 49 -4.01 -12.15 -16.13
C SER A 49 -5.32 -12.36 -15.35
N ASP A 50 -5.81 -13.59 -15.22
CA ASP A 50 -6.99 -13.92 -14.40
C ASP A 50 -6.74 -13.61 -12.92
N PHE A 51 -5.51 -13.81 -12.44
CA PHE A 51 -4.97 -13.34 -11.17
C PHE A 51 -3.44 -13.34 -11.21
N VAL A 52 -2.84 -12.62 -10.29
CA VAL A 52 -1.38 -12.53 -10.16
C VAL A 52 -0.94 -13.10 -8.82
N VAL A 53 0.06 -14.00 -8.83
CA VAL A 53 0.73 -14.49 -7.63
C VAL A 53 1.97 -13.65 -7.38
N VAL A 54 2.10 -13.12 -6.18
CA VAL A 54 3.20 -12.24 -5.79
C VAL A 54 4.05 -12.92 -4.73
N PHE A 55 5.35 -13.06 -5.00
CA PHE A 55 6.32 -13.66 -4.08
C PHE A 55 7.19 -12.57 -3.45
N GLY A 56 6.99 -12.31 -2.15
CA GLY A 56 7.77 -11.30 -1.45
C GLY A 56 7.22 -10.90 -0.09
N GLY A 57 7.63 -9.74 0.41
CA GLY A 57 7.07 -9.10 1.59
C GLY A 57 6.01 -8.05 1.21
N ASP A 58 5.48 -7.35 2.24
CA ASP A 58 4.44 -6.34 2.05
C ASP A 58 4.82 -5.31 0.96
N GLY A 59 6.07 -4.81 0.93
CA GLY A 59 6.51 -3.85 -0.10
C GLY A 59 6.38 -4.36 -1.54
N THR A 60 6.63 -5.65 -1.79
CA THR A 60 6.44 -6.27 -3.11
C THR A 60 4.96 -6.35 -3.46
N VAL A 61 4.12 -6.68 -2.47
CA VAL A 61 2.66 -6.72 -2.66
C VAL A 61 2.11 -5.31 -2.93
N LEU A 62 2.61 -4.28 -2.24
CA LEU A 62 2.21 -2.88 -2.50
C LEU A 62 2.54 -2.45 -3.95
N SER A 63 3.71 -2.83 -4.47
CA SER A 63 4.07 -2.55 -5.87
C SER A 63 3.15 -3.28 -6.85
N ALA A 64 2.91 -4.58 -6.63
CA ALA A 64 2.01 -5.37 -7.46
C ALA A 64 0.57 -4.84 -7.39
N ALA A 65 0.12 -4.39 -6.22
CA ALA A 65 -1.20 -3.82 -6.01
C ALA A 65 -1.43 -2.59 -6.91
N ARG A 66 -0.47 -1.67 -6.96
CA ARG A 66 -0.54 -0.49 -7.83
C ARG A 66 -0.59 -0.87 -9.31
N LEU A 67 0.15 -1.91 -9.70
CA LEU A 67 0.18 -2.39 -11.08
C LEU A 67 -1.18 -2.95 -11.53
N VAL A 68 -1.79 -3.80 -10.72
CA VAL A 68 -2.99 -4.54 -11.12
C VAL A 68 -4.32 -3.81 -10.87
N ALA A 69 -4.30 -2.77 -10.01
CA ALA A 69 -5.52 -2.15 -9.50
C ALA A 69 -6.43 -1.61 -10.60
N ALA A 70 -5.86 -0.93 -11.61
CA ALA A 70 -6.63 -0.37 -12.73
C ALA A 70 -7.30 -1.44 -13.59
N TYR A 71 -6.79 -2.67 -13.58
CA TYR A 71 -7.35 -3.82 -14.31
C TYR A 71 -8.32 -4.63 -13.45
N GLY A 72 -8.41 -4.37 -12.14
CA GLY A 72 -9.21 -5.16 -11.22
C GLY A 72 -8.72 -6.61 -11.05
N THR A 73 -7.48 -6.90 -11.46
CA THR A 73 -6.89 -8.23 -11.40
C THR A 73 -6.60 -8.62 -9.95
N PRO A 74 -7.11 -9.77 -9.47
CA PRO A 74 -6.87 -10.20 -8.11
C PRO A 74 -5.42 -10.59 -7.85
N LEU A 75 -4.92 -10.35 -6.62
CA LEU A 75 -3.60 -10.74 -6.15
C LEU A 75 -3.68 -11.89 -5.14
N LEU A 76 -2.84 -12.91 -5.32
CA LEU A 76 -2.53 -13.91 -4.31
C LEU A 76 -1.11 -13.63 -3.78
N ALA A 77 -1.01 -13.13 -2.55
CA ALA A 77 0.26 -12.71 -1.98
C ALA A 77 0.89 -13.83 -1.11
N ILE A 78 2.07 -14.31 -1.52
CA ILE A 78 2.84 -15.34 -0.83
C ILE A 78 4.01 -14.69 -0.11
N HIS A 79 4.06 -14.80 1.22
CA HIS A 79 5.20 -14.27 1.96
C HIS A 79 6.40 -15.22 1.93
N LEU A 80 7.60 -14.65 1.79
CA LEU A 80 8.85 -15.37 1.92
C LEU A 80 9.64 -14.75 3.09
N GLY A 81 9.55 -15.39 4.24
CA GLY A 81 10.09 -14.88 5.50
C GLY A 81 9.01 -14.52 6.51
N ARG A 82 9.12 -13.34 7.16
CA ARG A 82 8.12 -12.93 8.17
C ARG A 82 6.78 -12.62 7.51
N PHE A 83 5.73 -13.16 8.10
CA PHE A 83 4.35 -12.91 7.70
C PHE A 83 4.01 -11.41 7.82
N GLY A 84 3.47 -10.80 6.76
CA GLY A 84 3.06 -9.41 6.73
C GLY A 84 1.59 -9.19 7.11
N PHE A 85 1.11 -7.95 7.00
CA PHE A 85 -0.32 -7.65 7.13
C PHE A 85 -1.08 -7.84 5.83
N VAL A 86 -0.39 -7.69 4.70
CA VAL A 86 -0.97 -7.77 3.35
C VAL A 86 -0.75 -9.13 2.70
N THR A 87 0.29 -9.87 3.11
CA THR A 87 0.54 -11.23 2.63
C THR A 87 -0.45 -12.21 3.26
N GLU A 88 -0.92 -13.21 2.46
CA GLU A 88 -2.07 -14.06 2.83
C GLU A 88 -1.73 -15.54 2.97
N ALA A 89 -0.66 -16.03 2.34
CA ALA A 89 -0.28 -17.44 2.42
C ALA A 89 1.22 -17.63 2.65
N ALA A 90 1.54 -18.73 3.33
CA ALA A 90 2.92 -19.18 3.53
C ALA A 90 3.37 -20.07 2.35
N PRO A 91 4.69 -20.19 2.10
CA PRO A 91 5.22 -21.04 1.03
C PRO A 91 4.75 -22.49 1.12
N GLU A 92 4.59 -23.00 2.32
CA GLU A 92 4.13 -24.38 2.57
C GLU A 92 2.70 -24.62 2.07
N ASN A 93 1.91 -23.58 1.97
CA ASN A 93 0.52 -23.62 1.52
C ASN A 93 0.37 -23.17 0.05
N LEU A 94 1.46 -22.93 -0.68
CA LEU A 94 1.45 -22.37 -2.04
C LEU A 94 0.57 -23.16 -3.00
N ASP A 95 0.76 -24.48 -3.09
CA ASP A 95 0.01 -25.33 -4.03
C ASP A 95 -1.49 -25.34 -3.71
N ALA A 96 -1.84 -25.42 -2.43
CA ALA A 96 -3.23 -25.37 -1.99
C ALA A 96 -3.89 -24.01 -2.29
N ALA A 97 -3.18 -22.90 -2.01
CA ALA A 97 -3.66 -21.54 -2.25
C ALA A 97 -3.85 -21.25 -3.75
N VAL A 98 -2.89 -21.63 -4.59
CA VAL A 98 -2.97 -21.48 -6.04
C VAL A 98 -4.08 -22.36 -6.63
N THR A 99 -4.23 -23.59 -6.14
CA THR A 99 -5.31 -24.48 -6.56
C THR A 99 -6.68 -23.91 -6.22
N ALA A 100 -6.85 -23.36 -4.99
CA ALA A 100 -8.07 -22.68 -4.59
C ALA A 100 -8.37 -21.46 -5.47
N ALA A 101 -7.33 -20.65 -5.80
CA ALA A 101 -7.47 -19.50 -6.69
C ALA A 101 -7.90 -19.92 -8.11
N LEU A 102 -7.30 -20.96 -8.68
CA LEU A 102 -7.67 -21.52 -9.99
C LEU A 102 -9.12 -22.02 -10.03
N GLN A 103 -9.61 -22.56 -8.93
CA GLN A 103 -10.97 -23.08 -8.78
C GLN A 103 -12.00 -21.99 -8.38
N GLY A 104 -11.56 -20.77 -8.07
CA GLY A 104 -12.42 -19.68 -7.59
C GLY A 104 -12.93 -19.89 -6.15
N HIS A 105 -12.22 -20.66 -5.33
CA HIS A 105 -12.58 -20.97 -3.94
C HIS A 105 -11.92 -20.05 -2.91
N CYS A 106 -11.20 -19.01 -3.35
CA CYS A 106 -10.64 -17.99 -2.45
C CYS A 106 -11.72 -16.97 -2.07
N GLU A 107 -11.68 -16.51 -0.83
CA GLU A 107 -12.35 -15.26 -0.46
C GLU A 107 -11.64 -14.08 -1.13
N VAL A 108 -12.40 -13.04 -1.49
CA VAL A 108 -11.86 -11.81 -2.06
C VAL A 108 -11.97 -10.70 -1.04
N HIS A 109 -10.83 -10.21 -0.55
CA HIS A 109 -10.77 -9.06 0.33
C HIS A 109 -10.39 -7.83 -0.47
N GLU A 110 -11.28 -6.85 -0.51
CA GLU A 110 -11.01 -5.57 -1.17
C GLU A 110 -10.21 -4.65 -0.24
N ARG A 111 -9.23 -3.95 -0.81
CA ARG A 111 -8.43 -2.94 -0.12
C ARG A 111 -8.50 -1.63 -0.87
N MET A 112 -8.84 -0.56 -0.15
CA MET A 112 -8.82 0.80 -0.66
C MET A 112 -7.41 1.17 -1.11
N LEU A 113 -7.33 1.95 -2.20
CA LEU A 113 -6.13 2.68 -2.61
C LEU A 113 -6.31 4.17 -2.42
N LEU A 114 -5.21 4.87 -2.25
CA LEU A 114 -5.11 6.32 -2.24
C LEU A 114 -4.66 6.80 -3.62
N ALA A 115 -5.35 7.80 -4.15
CA ALA A 115 -4.92 8.58 -5.30
C ALA A 115 -4.32 9.90 -4.81
N GLY A 116 -3.07 10.15 -5.16
CA GLY A 116 -2.39 11.43 -4.94
C GLY A 116 -2.28 12.22 -6.23
N ALA A 117 -2.40 13.54 -6.15
CA ALA A 117 -2.17 14.45 -7.26
C ALA A 117 -1.27 15.60 -6.80
N LEU A 118 -0.16 15.83 -7.51
CA LEU A 118 0.79 16.90 -7.22
C LEU A 118 0.50 18.10 -8.10
N TYR A 119 0.24 19.25 -7.46
CA TYR A 119 0.04 20.55 -8.09
C TYR A 119 1.24 21.45 -7.80
N ARG A 120 1.79 22.12 -8.81
CA ARG A 120 2.90 23.05 -8.68
C ARG A 120 2.39 24.47 -8.52
N GLY A 121 2.65 25.08 -7.37
CA GLY A 121 2.18 26.42 -7.08
C GLY A 121 0.69 26.61 -7.38
N ASP A 122 0.35 27.60 -8.19
CA ASP A 122 -1.04 27.93 -8.56
C ASP A 122 -1.53 27.22 -9.86
N ASP A 123 -0.80 26.23 -10.38
CA ASP A 123 -1.20 25.49 -11.58
C ASP A 123 -2.51 24.73 -11.29
N PRO A 124 -3.59 24.92 -12.07
CA PRO A 124 -4.85 24.23 -11.86
C PRO A 124 -4.82 22.74 -12.28
N LEU A 125 -3.78 22.31 -13.02
CA LEU A 125 -3.63 20.93 -13.47
C LEU A 125 -2.54 20.21 -12.67
N PRO A 126 -2.75 18.95 -12.29
CA PRO A 126 -1.72 18.20 -11.61
C PRO A 126 -0.57 17.84 -12.55
N GLU A 127 0.66 18.01 -12.09
CA GLU A 127 1.87 17.58 -12.80
C GLU A 127 2.00 16.07 -12.83
N THR A 128 1.65 15.42 -11.71
CA THR A 128 1.86 13.98 -11.54
C THR A 128 0.77 13.36 -10.67
N HIS A 129 0.42 12.12 -11.00
CA HIS A 129 -0.46 11.28 -10.20
C HIS A 129 0.34 10.22 -9.44
N LEU A 130 -0.06 9.97 -8.21
CA LEU A 130 0.49 8.94 -7.33
C LEU A 130 -0.60 7.93 -6.99
N LEU A 131 -0.21 6.69 -6.77
CA LEU A 131 -1.11 5.63 -6.29
C LEU A 131 -0.43 4.92 -5.13
N ALA A 132 -1.14 4.76 -4.01
CA ALA A 132 -0.63 4.08 -2.84
C ALA A 132 -1.68 3.14 -2.24
N MET A 133 -1.25 2.05 -1.66
CA MET A 133 -2.12 1.14 -0.90
C MET A 133 -2.08 1.47 0.60
N ASN A 134 -0.90 1.82 1.12
CA ASN A 134 -0.74 2.19 2.52
C ASN A 134 -0.86 3.69 2.74
N ASP A 135 0.03 4.47 2.16
CA ASP A 135 0.16 5.88 2.52
C ASP A 135 0.79 6.75 1.42
N VAL A 136 0.43 8.03 1.45
CA VAL A 136 1.10 9.14 0.79
C VAL A 136 1.70 10.00 1.88
N VAL A 137 3.01 10.21 1.83
CA VAL A 137 3.79 10.90 2.87
C VAL A 137 4.44 12.14 2.29
N VAL A 138 4.20 13.29 2.92
CA VAL A 138 4.93 14.53 2.68
C VAL A 138 5.87 14.74 3.86
N ALA A 139 7.17 14.68 3.65
CA ALA A 139 8.16 14.78 4.72
C ALA A 139 9.44 15.48 4.29
N SER A 140 10.17 16.00 5.28
CA SER A 140 11.53 16.50 5.10
C SER A 140 12.51 15.35 4.82
N GLY A 141 13.43 15.58 3.90
CA GLY A 141 14.60 14.71 3.70
C GLY A 141 15.75 14.99 4.66
N ALA A 142 15.62 16.01 5.53
CA ALA A 142 16.64 16.48 6.47
C ALA A 142 16.12 16.44 7.91
N VAL A 143 17.02 16.65 8.89
CA VAL A 143 16.70 16.75 10.34
C VAL A 143 16.05 18.10 10.65
N ARG A 144 15.08 18.55 9.86
CA ARG A 144 14.41 19.84 10.05
C ARG A 144 12.92 19.75 9.81
N MET A 145 12.21 20.54 10.56
CA MET A 145 10.77 20.69 10.56
C MET A 145 10.26 21.32 9.26
N VAL A 146 9.19 20.76 8.73
CA VAL A 146 8.41 21.35 7.63
C VAL A 146 7.12 21.96 8.16
N HIS A 147 6.61 22.98 7.47
CA HIS A 147 5.30 23.55 7.73
C HIS A 147 4.35 23.11 6.61
N VAL A 148 3.41 22.25 6.97
CA VAL A 148 2.43 21.70 6.03
C VAL A 148 1.04 22.22 6.38
N HIS A 149 0.53 23.14 5.56
CA HIS A 149 -0.85 23.58 5.68
C HIS A 149 -1.76 22.47 5.19
N THR A 150 -2.64 22.01 6.08
CA THR A 150 -3.52 20.86 5.83
C THR A 150 -4.98 21.29 5.85
N ARG A 151 -5.73 20.95 4.81
CA ARG A 151 -7.19 21.11 4.77
C ARG A 151 -7.86 19.82 4.31
N VAL A 152 -9.12 19.66 4.67
CA VAL A 152 -10.02 18.57 4.27
C VAL A 152 -11.19 19.19 3.54
N GLY A 153 -11.36 18.87 2.26
CA GLY A 153 -12.30 19.60 1.41
C GLY A 153 -11.98 21.10 1.45
N GLU A 154 -12.96 21.92 1.80
CA GLU A 154 -12.81 23.38 1.94
C GLU A 154 -12.36 23.81 3.36
N HIS A 155 -12.24 22.88 4.31
CA HIS A 155 -11.99 23.19 5.71
C HIS A 155 -10.51 23.13 6.06
N ALA A 156 -9.91 24.26 6.44
CA ALA A 156 -8.57 24.30 7.01
C ALA A 156 -8.57 23.60 8.38
N ILE A 157 -7.65 22.64 8.57
CA ILE A 157 -7.54 21.85 9.81
C ILE A 157 -6.39 22.37 10.67
N ALA A 158 -5.19 22.46 10.10
CA ALA A 158 -4.00 22.88 10.82
C ALA A 158 -2.87 23.25 9.85
N THR A 159 -1.91 24.02 10.35
CA THR A 159 -0.56 24.03 9.80
C THR A 159 0.31 23.20 10.73
N TYR A 160 0.70 22.01 10.29
CA TYR A 160 1.59 21.14 11.05
C TYR A 160 3.03 21.61 10.93
N ALA A 161 3.63 21.98 12.07
CA ALA A 161 5.06 22.13 12.24
C ALA A 161 5.61 20.76 12.71
N ALA A 162 6.15 19.95 11.81
CA ALA A 162 6.45 18.53 12.02
C ALA A 162 7.58 18.06 11.09
N ASP A 163 8.07 16.84 11.27
CA ASP A 163 8.98 16.20 10.31
C ASP A 163 8.26 15.83 9.00
N GLY A 164 6.94 15.72 9.05
CA GLY A 164 6.08 15.46 7.90
C GLY A 164 4.64 15.17 8.28
N VAL A 165 3.84 14.87 7.27
CA VAL A 165 2.43 14.45 7.40
C VAL A 165 2.19 13.21 6.54
N ILE A 166 1.56 12.21 7.13
CA ILE A 166 1.15 10.96 6.48
C ILE A 166 -0.36 11.04 6.22
N VAL A 167 -0.77 10.78 4.99
CA VAL A 167 -2.16 10.43 4.69
C VAL A 167 -2.19 8.95 4.40
N SER A 168 -2.90 8.16 5.24
CA SER A 168 -2.92 6.71 5.10
C SER A 168 -4.34 6.14 4.93
N SER A 169 -4.40 5.01 4.25
CA SER A 169 -5.57 4.15 4.16
C SER A 169 -5.71 3.31 5.44
N PRO A 170 -6.84 2.62 5.67
CA PRO A 170 -6.96 1.65 6.74
C PRO A 170 -5.94 0.51 6.66
N THR A 171 -5.58 0.06 5.45
CA THR A 171 -4.51 -0.92 5.27
C THR A 171 -3.17 -0.38 5.75
N GLY A 172 -2.87 0.89 5.44
CA GLY A 172 -1.67 1.60 5.89
C GLY A 172 -1.62 1.92 7.38
N SER A 173 -2.72 1.71 8.13
CA SER A 173 -2.73 1.88 9.59
C SER A 173 -1.72 0.98 10.30
N THR A 174 -1.31 -0.12 9.67
CA THR A 174 -0.29 -1.04 10.18
C THR A 174 1.13 -0.76 9.67
N GLY A 175 1.27 0.27 8.83
CA GLY A 175 2.52 0.73 8.22
C GLY A 175 3.15 1.93 8.95
N TYR A 176 3.59 2.93 8.18
CA TYR A 176 4.30 4.10 8.72
C TYR A 176 3.41 4.94 9.65
N SER A 177 2.11 5.03 9.38
CA SER A 177 1.15 5.72 10.26
C SER A 177 1.20 5.18 11.70
N LEU A 178 1.30 3.84 11.87
CA LEU A 178 1.43 3.24 13.21
C LEU A 178 2.70 3.68 13.93
N SER A 179 3.83 3.68 13.23
CA SER A 179 5.12 4.11 13.77
C SER A 179 5.12 5.59 14.17
N ALA A 180 4.31 6.41 13.49
CA ALA A 180 4.09 7.81 13.82
C ALA A 180 3.02 8.03 14.92
N GLY A 181 2.51 6.97 15.55
CA GLY A 181 1.53 7.04 16.63
C GLY A 181 0.07 7.04 16.18
N GLY A 182 -0.20 6.67 14.94
CA GLY A 182 -1.57 6.47 14.42
C GLY A 182 -2.24 5.23 15.02
N PRO A 183 -3.59 5.17 15.00
CA PRO A 183 -4.35 4.04 15.50
C PRO A 183 -4.29 2.84 14.55
N LEU A 184 -4.54 1.65 15.09
CA LEU A 184 -4.89 0.47 14.31
C LEU A 184 -6.33 0.61 13.79
N VAL A 185 -6.50 0.47 12.49
CA VAL A 185 -7.82 0.54 11.84
C VAL A 185 -8.06 -0.73 11.03
N HIS A 186 -9.26 -1.32 11.20
CA HIS A 186 -9.63 -2.49 10.40
C HIS A 186 -9.69 -2.10 8.91
N PRO A 187 -9.18 -2.93 7.99
CA PRO A 187 -9.11 -2.59 6.56
C PRO A 187 -10.46 -2.25 5.90
N ASP A 188 -11.56 -2.72 6.46
CA ASP A 188 -12.91 -2.50 5.91
C ASP A 188 -13.55 -1.19 6.41
N VAL A 189 -12.91 -0.45 7.32
CA VAL A 189 -13.40 0.86 7.78
C VAL A 189 -13.20 1.90 6.69
N ARG A 190 -14.24 2.64 6.37
CA ARG A 190 -14.24 3.66 5.30
C ARG A 190 -13.74 5.00 5.84
N THR A 191 -12.41 5.16 5.91
CA THR A 191 -11.77 6.36 6.45
C THR A 191 -10.42 6.62 5.77
N LEU A 192 -9.98 7.88 5.80
CA LEU A 192 -8.60 8.28 5.58
C LEU A 192 -8.04 8.80 6.90
N MET A 193 -6.76 8.64 7.12
CA MET A 193 -6.08 9.09 8.33
C MET A 193 -5.02 10.13 8.00
N ILE A 194 -5.00 11.22 8.77
CA ILE A 194 -3.98 12.27 8.70
C ILE A 194 -3.13 12.15 9.96
N THR A 195 -1.90 11.68 9.83
CA THR A 195 -0.99 11.44 10.96
C THR A 195 0.25 12.33 10.83
N PRO A 196 0.44 13.33 11.70
CA PRO A 196 1.65 14.13 11.71
C PRO A 196 2.83 13.30 12.26
N ILE A 197 4.03 13.52 11.70
CA ILE A 197 5.28 12.85 12.12
C ILE A 197 6.02 13.77 13.07
N ALA A 198 6.26 13.35 14.32
CA ALA A 198 6.95 14.10 15.34
C ALA A 198 6.52 15.58 15.41
N PRO A 199 5.23 15.90 15.56
CA PRO A 199 4.76 17.29 15.56
C PRO A 199 5.25 18.06 16.78
N HIS A 200 5.58 19.33 16.59
CA HIS A 200 6.01 20.23 17.68
C HIS A 200 4.84 20.73 18.53
N THR A 201 3.61 20.40 18.16
CA THR A 201 2.40 20.79 18.88
C THR A 201 1.88 19.61 19.71
N LEU A 202 1.80 19.78 21.04
CA LEU A 202 1.36 18.73 21.97
C LEU A 202 -0.07 18.23 21.72
N SER A 203 -0.93 19.04 21.13
CA SER A 203 -2.32 18.71 20.81
C SER A 203 -2.48 17.95 19.48
N ALA A 204 -1.47 17.91 18.63
CA ALA A 204 -1.57 17.23 17.35
C ALA A 204 -1.74 15.71 17.57
N ARG A 205 -2.77 15.15 16.96
CA ARG A 205 -3.11 13.73 16.98
C ARG A 205 -3.53 13.30 15.58
N THR A 206 -3.50 12.02 15.33
CA THR A 206 -4.08 11.46 14.10
C THR A 206 -5.55 11.82 14.02
N LEU A 207 -5.95 12.40 12.90
CA LEU A 207 -7.34 12.70 12.56
C LEU A 207 -7.85 11.67 11.56
N LEU A 208 -9.03 11.10 11.84
CA LEU A 208 -9.74 10.24 10.91
C LEU A 208 -10.83 11.07 10.22
N VAL A 209 -10.89 10.96 8.91
CA VAL A 209 -11.91 11.61 8.07
C VAL A 209 -12.59 10.60 7.15
N PRO A 210 -13.82 10.84 6.69
CA PRO A 210 -14.48 9.95 5.73
C PRO A 210 -13.64 9.72 4.48
N ASP A 211 -13.71 8.51 3.89
CA ASP A 211 -13.00 8.16 2.66
C ASP A 211 -13.53 8.88 1.40
N THR A 212 -14.61 9.66 1.56
CA THR A 212 -15.18 10.53 0.52
C THR A 212 -14.53 11.90 0.44
N GLU A 213 -13.69 12.25 1.42
CA GLU A 213 -13.02 13.54 1.47
C GLU A 213 -11.72 13.56 0.64
N THR A 214 -11.30 14.76 0.26
CA THR A 214 -9.97 15.01 -0.29
C THR A 214 -9.15 15.82 0.70
N ILE A 215 -7.93 15.35 0.99
CA ILE A 215 -6.98 15.97 1.90
C ILE A 215 -5.95 16.71 1.05
N TYR A 216 -5.71 17.97 1.36
CA TYR A 216 -4.74 18.82 0.68
C TYR A 216 -3.60 19.17 1.63
N LEU A 217 -2.38 18.90 1.21
CA LEU A 217 -1.15 19.17 1.93
C LEU A 217 -0.34 20.20 1.14
N THR A 218 -0.34 21.46 1.57
CA THR A 218 0.37 22.55 0.92
C THR A 218 1.64 22.89 1.69
N ILE A 219 2.77 22.99 1.00
CA ILE A 219 4.05 23.36 1.60
C ILE A 219 4.10 24.87 1.82
N GLU A 220 4.26 25.32 3.04
CA GLU A 220 4.32 26.75 3.35
C GLU A 220 5.65 27.40 2.94
N ALA A 221 5.59 28.70 2.67
CA ALA A 221 6.73 29.51 2.17
C ALA A 221 7.92 29.56 3.13
N GLN A 222 7.70 29.35 4.43
CA GLN A 222 8.75 29.31 5.44
C GLN A 222 9.62 28.05 5.39
N THR A 223 9.17 27.02 4.69
CA THR A 223 9.91 25.76 4.52
C THR A 223 11.10 25.98 3.61
N ARG A 224 12.33 25.84 4.18
CA ARG A 224 13.59 26.07 3.46
C ARG A 224 14.32 24.80 3.07
N ASP A 225 13.85 23.67 3.56
CA ASP A 225 14.51 22.37 3.39
C ASP A 225 13.89 21.56 2.26
N ALA A 226 14.64 20.56 1.79
CA ALA A 226 14.15 19.63 0.80
C ALA A 226 12.98 18.83 1.36
N VAL A 227 11.81 19.00 0.77
CA VAL A 227 10.60 18.23 1.07
C VAL A 227 10.32 17.30 -0.09
N ALA A 228 9.83 16.12 0.21
CA ALA A 228 9.44 15.17 -0.82
C ALA A 228 8.08 14.55 -0.49
N VAL A 229 7.35 14.17 -1.53
CA VAL A 229 6.20 13.28 -1.42
C VAL A 229 6.58 11.88 -1.87
N THR A 230 6.15 10.87 -1.11
CA THR A 230 6.31 9.46 -1.45
C THR A 230 4.97 8.73 -1.40
N ALA A 231 4.85 7.65 -2.15
CA ALA A 231 3.72 6.73 -2.14
C ALA A 231 4.21 5.33 -1.76
N ASP A 232 3.70 4.75 -0.66
CA ASP A 232 4.14 3.46 -0.10
C ASP A 232 5.67 3.38 0.12
N GLY A 233 6.30 4.49 0.49
CA GLY A 233 7.75 4.57 0.66
C GLY A 233 8.57 4.45 -0.63
N GLN A 234 7.91 4.47 -1.79
CA GLN A 234 8.54 4.41 -3.10
C GLN A 234 8.23 5.71 -3.87
N THR A 235 9.00 6.01 -4.92
CA THR A 235 8.79 7.19 -5.78
C THR A 235 8.79 8.50 -4.98
N GLY A 236 9.97 9.05 -4.74
CA GLY A 236 10.11 10.39 -4.11
C GLY A 236 10.07 11.49 -5.16
N LEU A 237 9.12 12.42 -5.05
CA LEU A 237 9.08 13.64 -5.85
C LEU A 237 9.38 14.84 -4.95
N SER A 238 10.32 15.67 -5.35
CA SER A 238 10.66 16.90 -4.59
C SER A 238 9.52 17.89 -4.63
N LEU A 239 9.27 18.53 -3.50
CA LEU A 239 8.27 19.58 -3.33
C LEU A 239 8.95 20.93 -3.04
N SER A 240 8.37 21.99 -3.57
CA SER A 240 8.75 23.40 -3.33
C SER A 240 7.67 24.09 -2.50
N PRO A 241 8.01 25.21 -1.82
CA PRO A 241 7.01 26.06 -1.21
C PRO A 241 5.91 26.48 -2.21
N GLY A 242 4.66 26.37 -1.79
CA GLY A 242 3.48 26.59 -2.63
C GLY A 242 2.93 25.33 -3.33
N ASP A 243 3.73 24.26 -3.45
CA ASP A 243 3.24 23.01 -4.02
C ASP A 243 2.20 22.37 -3.10
N THR A 244 1.20 21.73 -3.71
CA THR A 244 0.11 21.08 -3.00
C THR A 244 -0.02 19.61 -3.46
N VAL A 245 -0.09 18.71 -2.49
CA VAL A 245 -0.43 17.30 -2.72
C VAL A 245 -1.88 17.08 -2.28
N ALA A 246 -2.75 16.78 -3.23
CA ALA A 246 -4.12 16.35 -2.95
C ALA A 246 -4.18 14.84 -2.84
N VAL A 247 -4.76 14.31 -1.76
CA VAL A 247 -4.89 12.87 -1.51
C VAL A 247 -6.35 12.53 -1.28
N SER A 248 -6.86 11.57 -2.03
CA SER A 248 -8.23 11.06 -1.93
C SER A 248 -8.25 9.55 -2.10
N ARG A 249 -9.40 8.93 -1.91
CA ARG A 249 -9.62 7.55 -2.28
C ARG A 249 -9.51 7.38 -3.80
N ALA A 250 -8.79 6.36 -4.26
CA ALA A 250 -8.76 5.99 -5.68
C ALA A 250 -10.13 5.41 -6.12
N PRO A 251 -10.48 5.51 -7.43
CA PRO A 251 -11.77 5.02 -7.94
C PRO A 251 -11.88 3.48 -7.98
N TYR A 252 -10.81 2.76 -7.72
CA TYR A 252 -10.73 1.30 -7.72
C TYR A 252 -10.06 0.79 -6.44
N ASN A 253 -10.33 -0.48 -6.10
CA ASN A 253 -9.75 -1.19 -4.99
C ASN A 253 -8.79 -2.28 -5.50
N VAL A 254 -7.87 -2.73 -4.66
CA VAL A 254 -7.12 -3.97 -4.87
C VAL A 254 -7.94 -5.15 -4.33
N ARG A 255 -7.97 -6.24 -5.08
CA ARG A 255 -8.63 -7.49 -4.71
C ARG A 255 -7.59 -8.51 -4.27
N LEU A 256 -7.54 -8.82 -2.98
CA LEU A 256 -6.64 -9.84 -2.43
C LEU A 256 -7.37 -11.18 -2.34
N LEU A 257 -6.75 -12.23 -2.87
CA LEU A 257 -7.25 -13.60 -2.75
C LEU A 257 -6.76 -14.20 -1.43
N VAL A 258 -7.70 -14.63 -0.60
CA VAL A 258 -7.43 -15.25 0.72
C VAL A 258 -7.82 -16.73 0.66
N ALA A 259 -6.83 -17.60 0.84
CA ALA A 259 -7.00 -19.05 0.82
C ALA A 259 -6.87 -19.64 2.24
N GLY A 260 -7.70 -19.17 3.18
CA GLY A 260 -7.73 -19.72 4.55
C GLY A 260 -6.61 -19.27 5.48
N GLY A 261 -6.05 -18.07 5.26
CA GLY A 261 -5.04 -17.44 6.13
C GLY A 261 -5.64 -16.82 7.41
N PRO A 262 -4.78 -16.32 8.34
CA PRO A 262 -5.24 -15.65 9.54
C PRO A 262 -5.95 -14.33 9.21
N ASN A 263 -7.06 -14.07 9.88
CA ASN A 263 -7.78 -12.81 9.75
C ASN A 263 -7.03 -11.63 10.39
N PHE A 264 -7.52 -10.41 10.21
CA PHE A 264 -6.89 -9.19 10.72
C PHE A 264 -6.60 -9.23 12.22
N TYR A 265 -7.54 -9.71 13.03
CA TYR A 265 -7.37 -9.78 14.49
C TYR A 265 -6.33 -10.83 14.91
N GLN A 266 -6.27 -11.95 14.21
CA GLN A 266 -5.25 -12.98 14.43
C GLN A 266 -3.87 -12.45 14.02
N LYS A 267 -3.77 -11.68 12.93
CA LYS A 267 -2.53 -11.01 12.50
C LYS A 267 -2.04 -10.01 13.57
N ILE A 268 -2.93 -9.19 14.13
CA ILE A 268 -2.60 -8.28 15.25
C ILE A 268 -2.07 -9.06 16.44
N ARG A 269 -2.79 -10.07 16.90
CA ARG A 269 -2.42 -10.85 18.08
C ARG A 269 -1.06 -11.54 17.92
N SER A 270 -0.84 -12.22 16.80
CA SER A 270 0.40 -12.98 16.58
C SER A 270 1.62 -12.08 16.36
N ARG A 271 1.46 -10.87 15.84
CA ARG A 271 2.59 -10.01 15.47
C ARG A 271 3.05 -9.09 16.58
N TRP A 272 2.14 -8.63 17.45
CA TRP A 272 2.46 -7.67 18.52
C TRP A 272 2.25 -8.22 19.91
N HIS A 273 1.88 -9.51 20.07
CA HIS A 273 1.51 -10.03 21.40
C HIS A 273 0.47 -9.11 22.07
N TYR A 274 -0.46 -8.59 21.25
CA TYR A 274 -1.38 -7.53 21.63
C TYR A 274 -2.16 -7.92 22.88
N ALA A 275 -2.02 -7.12 23.94
CA ALA A 275 -2.62 -7.34 25.25
C ALA A 275 -2.24 -8.69 25.92
N GLU A 276 -1.20 -9.38 25.50
CA GLU A 276 -0.65 -10.53 26.23
C GLU A 276 0.00 -10.03 27.52
N ARG A 277 -0.34 -10.68 28.63
CA ARG A 277 0.39 -10.44 29.88
C ARG A 277 1.81 -10.97 29.70
N LEU A 278 2.80 -10.13 29.93
CA LEU A 278 4.17 -10.61 30.10
C LEU A 278 4.15 -11.56 31.31
N SER A 279 4.21 -12.86 31.05
CA SER A 279 4.44 -13.83 32.08
C SER A 279 5.85 -13.58 32.61
N GLY A 280 5.93 -13.04 33.83
CA GLY A 280 7.16 -12.84 34.55
C GLY A 280 7.84 -14.17 34.86
#